data_8b474adc0016a7b1d7248e573ca8a9f1
#
_entry.id   8b474adc0016a7b1d7248e573ca8a9f1
#
_cell.length_a   1.000
_cell.length_b   1.000
_cell.length_c   1.000
_cell.angle_alpha   90.00
_cell.angle_beta   90.00
_cell.angle_gamma   90.00
#
_symmetry.space_group_name_H-M   'P 1'
#
loop_
_entity.id
_entity.type
_entity.pdbx_description
1 polymer ?
#
loop_
_entity_poly.entity_id
_entity_poly.type
_entity_poly.pdbx_seq_one_letter_code
_entity_poly.pdbx_strand_id
1 'polypeptide(L)'
;MSITSVLSFQASDTSRLIDARGPRFGAWITTLVLTLSLAFNSLPVLLWQLVVFTLGAFVSPQATPYAWLYQKVVKPRLRGDIPTEDIRPPQFAQLVGFLFLLIGTATTLAGASVAATVVLGFALAAAFLNAAFNFCLGCEMYLLIVRVRSVLGARKNSEDSYNLPSL
;
A
#
# COMPACT_ATOMS: atom_id res chain seq x y z
N MET A 1 3.38 1.55 20.10
CA MET A 1 3.61 0.62 18.99
C MET A 1 4.79 1.14 18.20
N SER A 2 5.91 0.43 18.22
CA SER A 2 7.17 0.93 17.66
C SER A 2 7.21 0.69 16.15
N ILE A 3 7.61 1.70 15.38
CA ILE A 3 7.86 1.63 13.93
C ILE A 3 8.83 0.48 13.58
N THR A 4 9.66 0.07 14.53
CA THR A 4 10.54 -1.09 14.42
C THR A 4 9.82 -2.42 14.24
N SER A 5 8.58 -2.58 14.69
CA SER A 5 7.82 -3.83 14.51
C SER A 5 7.26 -3.99 13.08
N VAL A 6 7.09 -2.90 12.34
CA VAL A 6 6.70 -2.93 10.91
C VAL A 6 7.90 -3.24 10.03
N LEU A 7 9.11 -2.94 10.53
CA LEU A 7 10.37 -3.16 9.81
C LEU A 7 11.13 -4.42 10.26
N SER A 8 10.72 -5.08 11.34
CA SER A 8 11.28 -6.38 11.73
C SER A 8 10.71 -7.45 10.80
N PHE A 9 11.40 -7.67 9.72
CA PHE A 9 11.22 -8.74 8.77
C PHE A 9 11.68 -10.06 9.41
N GLN A 10 10.97 -10.50 10.44
CA GLN A 10 11.14 -11.85 10.97
C GLN A 10 10.42 -12.77 9.99
N ALA A 11 11.17 -13.54 9.27
CA ALA A 11 10.69 -14.68 8.52
C ALA A 11 10.22 -15.77 9.52
N SER A 12 9.07 -15.53 10.13
CA SER A 12 8.35 -16.56 10.87
C SER A 12 6.90 -16.49 10.46
N ASP A 13 6.63 -17.31 9.48
CA ASP A 13 5.52 -18.23 9.43
C ASP A 13 4.10 -17.66 9.44
N THR A 14 3.42 -18.07 8.40
CA THR A 14 2.08 -17.83 7.90
C THR A 14 2.04 -16.60 7.00
N SER A 15 2.50 -16.79 5.75
CA SER A 15 2.09 -15.93 4.64
C SER A 15 0.57 -15.77 4.70
N ARG A 16 0.10 -14.62 5.19
CA ARG A 16 -1.33 -14.30 5.16
C ARG A 16 -1.67 -14.01 3.71
N LEU A 17 -2.14 -15.03 3.03
CA LEU A 17 -2.58 -14.91 1.65
C LEU A 17 -3.90 -14.16 1.61
N ILE A 18 -3.98 -13.19 0.73
CA ILE A 18 -5.18 -12.43 0.42
C ILE A 18 -5.58 -12.66 -1.02
N ASP A 19 -6.85 -12.43 -1.33
CA ASP A 19 -7.36 -12.45 -2.71
C ASP A 19 -6.75 -11.27 -3.49
N ALA A 20 -5.93 -11.57 -4.50
CA ALA A 20 -5.21 -10.58 -5.30
C ALA A 20 -6.15 -9.61 -6.07
N ARG A 21 -7.42 -9.94 -6.22
CA ARG A 21 -8.43 -9.07 -6.85
C ARG A 21 -8.92 -7.97 -5.92
N GLY A 22 -8.81 -8.19 -4.58
CA GLY A 22 -9.25 -7.24 -3.56
C GLY A 22 -8.54 -5.89 -3.63
N PRO A 23 -7.19 -5.84 -3.61
CA PRO A 23 -6.44 -4.60 -3.75
C PRO A 23 -6.74 -3.83 -5.03
N ARG A 24 -6.93 -4.53 -6.16
CA ARG A 24 -7.31 -3.92 -7.44
C ARG A 24 -8.71 -3.30 -7.38
N PHE A 25 -9.67 -3.98 -6.77
CA PHE A 25 -11.00 -3.41 -6.55
C PHE A 25 -10.95 -2.16 -5.67
N GLY A 26 -10.15 -2.20 -4.59
CA GLY A 26 -9.90 -1.04 -3.75
C GLY A 26 -9.27 0.12 -4.52
N ALA A 27 -8.35 -0.16 -5.45
CA ALA A 27 -7.72 0.84 -6.30
C ALA A 27 -8.73 1.54 -7.25
N TRP A 28 -9.71 0.82 -7.79
CA TRP A 28 -10.79 1.41 -8.58
C TRP A 28 -11.62 2.40 -7.77
N ILE A 29 -12.03 2.04 -6.55
CA ILE A 29 -12.77 2.93 -5.67
C ILE A 29 -11.92 4.13 -5.27
N THR A 30 -10.66 3.91 -4.92
CA THR A 30 -9.71 4.99 -4.57
C THR A 30 -9.54 5.98 -5.73
N THR A 31 -9.40 5.50 -6.96
CA THR A 31 -9.31 6.33 -8.16
C THR A 31 -10.55 7.21 -8.30
N LEU A 32 -11.74 6.64 -8.16
CA LEU A 32 -13.00 7.39 -8.22
C LEU A 32 -13.08 8.45 -7.11
N VAL A 33 -12.80 8.06 -5.87
CA VAL A 33 -12.89 8.94 -4.69
C VAL A 33 -11.90 10.09 -4.78
N LEU A 34 -10.64 9.83 -5.19
CA LEU A 34 -9.64 10.89 -5.37
C LEU A 34 -9.98 11.81 -6.54
N THR A 35 -10.51 11.28 -7.63
CA THR A 35 -10.99 12.11 -8.75
C THR A 35 -12.10 13.06 -8.30
N LEU A 36 -13.08 12.56 -7.56
CA LEU A 36 -14.16 13.39 -7.00
C LEU A 36 -13.62 14.41 -5.99
N SER A 37 -12.69 14.01 -5.12
CA SER A 37 -12.07 14.92 -4.16
C SER A 37 -11.34 16.07 -4.85
N LEU A 38 -10.58 15.81 -5.89
CA LEU A 38 -9.87 16.83 -6.67
C LEU A 38 -10.82 17.69 -7.49
N ALA A 39 -11.82 17.10 -8.16
CA ALA A 39 -12.76 17.82 -9.02
C ALA A 39 -13.63 18.81 -8.22
N PHE A 40 -14.04 18.43 -7.02
CA PHE A 40 -14.93 19.26 -6.18
C PHE A 40 -14.17 19.97 -5.03
N ASN A 41 -12.87 19.87 -4.94
CA ASN A 41 -12.06 20.34 -3.80
C ASN A 41 -12.66 19.95 -2.44
N SER A 42 -13.14 18.71 -2.35
CA SER A 42 -13.92 18.25 -1.21
C SER A 42 -13.03 17.68 -0.10
N LEU A 43 -12.80 18.49 0.93
CA LEU A 43 -12.03 18.07 2.12
C LEU A 43 -12.67 16.85 2.84
N PRO A 44 -14.00 16.75 3.03
CA PRO A 44 -14.60 15.58 3.66
C PRO A 44 -14.32 14.27 2.90
N VAL A 45 -14.33 14.29 1.57
CA VAL A 45 -14.04 13.13 0.73
C VAL A 45 -12.56 12.75 0.86
N LEU A 46 -11.67 13.74 0.93
CA LEU A 46 -10.24 13.52 1.15
C LEU A 46 -9.97 12.90 2.53
N LEU A 47 -10.61 13.43 3.59
CA LEU A 47 -10.49 12.88 4.94
C LEU A 47 -11.02 11.45 5.05
N TRP A 48 -12.13 11.13 4.38
CA TRP A 48 -12.61 9.76 4.27
C TRP A 48 -11.53 8.84 3.68
N GLN A 49 -10.93 9.25 2.57
CA GLN A 49 -9.89 8.46 1.92
C GLN A 49 -8.66 8.30 2.81
N LEU A 50 -8.28 9.34 3.56
CA LEU A 50 -7.20 9.27 4.54
C LEU A 50 -7.49 8.21 5.63
N VAL A 51 -8.71 8.16 6.16
CA VAL A 51 -9.13 7.13 7.13
C VAL A 51 -9.02 5.73 6.52
N VAL A 52 -9.48 5.53 5.29
CA VAL A 52 -9.39 4.24 4.60
C VAL A 52 -7.95 3.76 4.48
N PHE A 53 -7.02 4.64 4.08
CA PHE A 53 -5.60 4.30 3.98
C PHE A 53 -4.95 4.08 5.34
N THR A 54 -5.39 4.81 6.36
CA THR A 54 -4.93 4.58 7.75
C THR A 54 -5.29 3.17 8.21
N LEU A 55 -6.53 2.74 7.99
CA LEU A 55 -6.96 1.37 8.33
C LEU A 55 -6.16 0.33 7.54
N GLY A 56 -5.96 0.54 6.25
CA GLY A 56 -5.21 -0.36 5.38
C GLY A 56 -3.74 -0.50 5.76
N ALA A 57 -3.09 0.60 6.16
CA ALA A 57 -1.67 0.64 6.51
C ALA A 57 -1.39 0.07 7.90
N PHE A 58 -2.19 0.47 8.91
CA PHE A 58 -1.88 0.22 10.32
C PHE A 58 -2.65 -0.96 10.93
N VAL A 59 -3.78 -1.34 10.35
CA VAL A 59 -4.55 -2.50 10.77
C VAL A 59 -4.36 -3.66 9.80
N SER A 60 -4.96 -3.54 8.61
CA SER A 60 -4.84 -4.53 7.53
C SER A 60 -5.51 -4.01 6.26
N PRO A 61 -5.01 -4.31 5.07
CA PRO A 61 -5.73 -4.05 3.81
C PRO A 61 -7.13 -4.66 3.77
N GLN A 62 -7.33 -5.78 4.47
CA GLN A 62 -8.64 -6.47 4.56
C GLN A 62 -9.62 -5.78 5.52
N ALA A 63 -9.14 -4.93 6.44
CA ALA A 63 -9.97 -4.18 7.39
C ALA A 63 -10.57 -2.91 6.78
N THR A 64 -10.21 -2.57 5.55
CA THR A 64 -10.74 -1.39 4.87
C THR A 64 -12.22 -1.59 4.48
N PRO A 65 -13.04 -0.54 4.48
CA PRO A 65 -14.43 -0.63 4.03
C PRO A 65 -14.54 -1.10 2.57
N TYR A 66 -13.54 -0.83 1.74
CA TYR A 66 -13.51 -1.29 0.35
C TYR A 66 -13.25 -2.80 0.24
N ALA A 67 -12.38 -3.34 1.06
CA ALA A 67 -12.16 -4.79 1.15
C ALA A 67 -13.39 -5.52 1.68
N TRP A 68 -14.07 -4.95 2.66
CA TRP A 68 -15.34 -5.50 3.17
C TRP A 68 -16.43 -5.51 2.07
N LEU A 69 -16.56 -4.41 1.31
CA LEU A 69 -17.48 -4.34 0.18
C LEU A 69 -17.15 -5.41 -0.87
N TYR A 70 -15.85 -5.54 -1.23
CA TYR A 70 -15.37 -6.58 -2.13
C TYR A 70 -15.77 -7.97 -1.67
N GLN A 71 -15.50 -8.30 -0.41
CA GLN A 71 -15.77 -9.64 0.15
C GLN A 71 -17.26 -9.98 0.16
N LYS A 72 -18.13 -9.00 0.44
CA LYS A 72 -19.58 -9.24 0.53
C LYS A 72 -20.31 -9.19 -0.81
N VAL A 73 -19.90 -8.33 -1.72
CA VAL A 73 -20.64 -8.06 -2.95
C VAL A 73 -20.00 -8.70 -4.17
N VAL A 74 -18.67 -8.59 -4.31
CA VAL A 74 -17.97 -9.00 -5.52
C VAL A 74 -17.53 -10.46 -5.44
N LYS A 75 -16.86 -10.82 -4.35
CA LYS A 75 -16.30 -12.18 -4.17
C LYS A 75 -17.33 -13.31 -4.33
N PRO A 76 -18.56 -13.23 -3.79
CA PRO A 76 -19.56 -14.30 -3.96
C PRO A 76 -20.04 -14.50 -5.41
N ARG A 77 -19.87 -13.46 -6.25
CA ARG A 77 -20.26 -13.50 -7.68
C ARG A 77 -19.15 -14.00 -8.60
N LEU A 78 -17.92 -14.07 -8.08
CA LEU A 78 -16.78 -14.57 -8.84
C LEU A 78 -16.74 -16.10 -8.75
N ARG A 79 -16.72 -16.77 -9.92
CA ARG A 79 -16.53 -18.22 -10.03
C ARG A 79 -15.11 -18.49 -10.55
N GLY A 80 -14.50 -19.60 -10.10
CA GLY A 80 -13.17 -20.05 -10.49
C GLY A 80 -12.10 -19.86 -9.42
N ASP A 81 -10.88 -20.25 -9.74
CA ASP A 81 -9.74 -20.18 -8.82
C ASP A 81 -9.44 -18.74 -8.41
N ILE A 82 -9.24 -18.55 -7.12
CA ILE A 82 -8.95 -17.26 -6.53
C ILE A 82 -7.43 -17.10 -6.49
N PRO A 83 -6.81 -16.21 -7.30
CA PRO A 83 -5.40 -15.94 -7.19
C PRO A 83 -5.12 -15.29 -5.82
N THR A 84 -4.16 -15.84 -5.11
CA THR A 84 -3.76 -15.35 -3.79
C THR A 84 -2.40 -14.68 -3.85
N GLU A 85 -2.20 -13.63 -3.06
CA GLU A 85 -0.95 -12.91 -2.91
C GLU A 85 -0.63 -12.64 -1.43
N ASP A 86 0.64 -12.34 -1.13
CA ASP A 86 1.05 -11.96 0.24
C ASP A 86 0.44 -10.59 0.59
N ILE A 87 0.02 -10.43 1.84
CA ILE A 87 -0.60 -9.21 2.36
C ILE A 87 0.40 -8.03 2.50
N ARG A 88 1.70 -8.32 2.62
CA ARG A 88 2.74 -7.32 2.94
C ARG A 88 2.94 -6.26 1.87
N PRO A 89 3.09 -6.61 0.57
CA PRO A 89 3.21 -5.61 -0.49
C PRO A 89 2.00 -4.67 -0.58
N PRO A 90 0.74 -5.14 -0.59
CA PRO A 90 -0.42 -4.27 -0.54
C PRO A 90 -0.50 -3.42 0.72
N GLN A 91 -0.12 -3.93 1.89
CA GLN A 91 -0.10 -3.15 3.12
C GLN A 91 0.93 -2.01 3.06
N PHE A 92 2.11 -2.28 2.51
CA PHE A 92 3.11 -1.24 2.27
C PHE A 92 2.60 -0.19 1.26
N ALA A 93 1.92 -0.60 0.21
CA ALA A 93 1.29 0.32 -0.74
C ALA A 93 0.24 1.23 -0.06
N GLN A 94 -0.53 0.69 0.89
CA GLN A 94 -1.45 1.49 1.72
C GLN A 94 -0.70 2.51 2.59
N LEU A 95 0.46 2.15 3.14
CA LEU A 95 1.30 3.07 3.91
C LEU A 95 1.82 4.22 3.04
N VAL A 96 2.31 3.93 1.84
CA VAL A 96 2.75 4.95 0.89
C VAL A 96 1.59 5.87 0.51
N GLY A 97 0.43 5.31 0.20
CA GLY A 97 -0.79 6.07 -0.09
C GLY A 97 -1.23 6.94 1.09
N PHE A 98 -1.15 6.43 2.32
CA PHE A 98 -1.41 7.20 3.55
C PHE A 98 -0.50 8.43 3.64
N LEU A 99 0.80 8.29 3.37
CA LEU A 99 1.73 9.42 3.39
C LEU A 99 1.38 10.50 2.35
N PHE A 100 1.05 10.09 1.12
CA PHE A 100 0.59 11.03 0.09
C PHE A 100 -0.69 11.77 0.50
N LEU A 101 -1.66 11.06 1.07
CA LEU A 101 -2.91 11.66 1.52
C LEU A 101 -2.72 12.57 2.74
N LEU A 102 -1.82 12.21 3.66
CA LEU A 102 -1.49 13.04 4.81
C LEU A 102 -0.87 14.37 4.36
N ILE A 103 0.12 14.31 3.48
CA ILE A 103 0.76 15.52 2.91
C ILE A 103 -0.25 16.32 2.07
N GLY A 104 -1.04 15.65 1.23
CA GLY A 104 -2.08 16.29 0.42
C GLY A 104 -3.14 16.99 1.27
N THR A 105 -3.57 16.36 2.36
CA THR A 105 -4.52 16.98 3.32
C THR A 105 -3.88 18.18 4.04
N ALA A 106 -2.65 18.04 4.51
CA ALA A 106 -1.94 19.13 5.18
C ALA A 106 -1.74 20.34 4.27
N THR A 107 -1.34 20.13 3.01
CA THR A 107 -1.18 21.20 2.00
C THR A 107 -2.52 21.82 1.62
N THR A 108 -3.60 21.05 1.55
CA THR A 108 -4.97 21.57 1.33
C THR A 108 -5.39 22.49 2.47
N LEU A 109 -5.19 22.08 3.72
CA LEU A 109 -5.52 22.86 4.91
C LEU A 109 -4.66 24.13 5.03
N ALA A 110 -3.40 24.08 4.59
CA ALA A 110 -2.51 25.22 4.53
C ALA A 110 -2.83 26.20 3.39
N GLY A 111 -3.82 25.92 2.55
CA GLY A 111 -4.18 26.75 1.39
C GLY A 111 -3.22 26.65 0.20
N ALA A 112 -2.26 25.73 0.24
CA ALA A 112 -1.27 25.49 -0.83
C ALA A 112 -1.87 24.64 -1.95
N SER A 113 -2.85 25.16 -2.67
CA SER A 113 -3.67 24.44 -3.65
C SER A 113 -2.85 23.73 -4.75
N VAL A 114 -1.81 24.37 -5.26
CA VAL A 114 -0.95 23.78 -6.29
C VAL A 114 -0.20 22.56 -5.75
N ALA A 115 0.40 22.69 -4.55
CA ALA A 115 1.11 21.58 -3.92
C ALA A 115 0.15 20.41 -3.59
N ALA A 116 -1.04 20.73 -3.08
CA ALA A 116 -2.07 19.72 -2.82
C ALA A 116 -2.47 18.97 -4.11
N THR A 117 -2.75 19.70 -5.18
CA THR A 117 -3.12 19.11 -6.48
C THR A 117 -2.02 18.20 -7.02
N VAL A 118 -0.76 18.62 -6.94
CA VAL A 118 0.38 17.80 -7.40
C VAL A 118 0.50 16.51 -6.58
N VAL A 119 0.51 16.62 -5.26
CA VAL A 119 0.67 15.45 -4.37
C VAL A 119 -0.49 14.47 -4.53
N LEU A 120 -1.73 14.97 -4.52
CA LEU A 120 -2.92 14.13 -4.70
C LEU A 120 -3.03 13.59 -6.13
N GLY A 121 -2.52 14.32 -7.12
CA GLY A 121 -2.42 13.87 -8.51
C GLY A 121 -1.50 12.65 -8.66
N PHE A 122 -0.35 12.64 -7.97
CA PHE A 122 0.52 11.45 -7.91
C PHE A 122 -0.16 10.25 -7.24
N ALA A 123 -0.88 10.48 -6.13
CA ALA A 123 -1.65 9.42 -5.48
C ALA A 123 -2.74 8.87 -6.40
N LEU A 124 -3.45 9.75 -7.12
CA LEU A 124 -4.45 9.37 -8.12
C LEU A 124 -3.85 8.57 -9.26
N ALA A 125 -2.72 9.01 -9.81
CA ALA A 125 -2.03 8.31 -10.90
C ALA A 125 -1.58 6.90 -10.46
N ALA A 126 -1.03 6.77 -9.26
CA ALA A 126 -0.65 5.47 -8.70
C ALA A 126 -1.84 4.53 -8.50
N ALA A 127 -2.97 5.06 -7.98
CA ALA A 127 -4.21 4.30 -7.82
C ALA A 127 -4.78 3.86 -9.18
N PHE A 128 -4.77 4.75 -10.16
CA PHE A 128 -5.24 4.46 -11.52
C PHE A 128 -4.37 3.39 -12.21
N LEU A 129 -3.05 3.46 -12.09
CA LEU A 129 -2.13 2.45 -12.63
C LEU A 129 -2.42 1.07 -12.05
N ASN A 130 -2.64 0.99 -10.76
CA ASN A 130 -3.02 -0.27 -10.13
C ASN A 130 -4.39 -0.77 -10.59
N ALA A 131 -5.38 0.12 -10.69
CA ALA A 131 -6.73 -0.22 -11.11
C ALA A 131 -6.77 -0.71 -12.58
N ALA A 132 -6.20 0.07 -13.50
CA ALA A 132 -6.29 -0.18 -14.94
C ALA A 132 -5.31 -1.25 -15.43
N PHE A 133 -4.06 -1.18 -14.97
CA PHE A 133 -2.96 -2.02 -15.48
C PHE A 133 -2.52 -3.11 -14.51
N ASN A 134 -3.12 -3.22 -13.33
CA ASN A 134 -2.69 -4.13 -12.28
C ASN A 134 -1.21 -3.90 -11.87
N PHE A 135 -0.74 -2.67 -12.00
CA PHE A 135 0.62 -2.26 -11.68
C PHE A 135 0.62 -1.46 -10.38
N CYS A 136 0.92 -2.15 -9.28
CA CYS A 136 0.96 -1.55 -7.95
C CYS A 136 2.36 -0.99 -7.66
N LEU A 137 2.55 0.33 -7.84
CA LEU A 137 3.83 1.00 -7.59
C LEU A 137 4.37 0.75 -6.17
N GLY A 138 3.52 0.80 -5.15
CA GLY A 138 3.91 0.51 -3.78
C GLY A 138 4.34 -0.94 -3.56
N CYS A 139 3.68 -1.89 -4.24
CA CYS A 139 4.05 -3.30 -4.17
C CYS A 139 5.41 -3.55 -4.81
N GLU A 140 5.68 -2.93 -5.98
CA GLU A 140 6.98 -3.01 -6.66
C GLU A 140 8.11 -2.40 -5.81
N MET A 141 7.87 -1.25 -5.21
CA MET A 141 8.82 -0.63 -4.27
C MET A 141 9.13 -1.54 -3.09
N TYR A 142 8.12 -2.19 -2.53
CA TYR A 142 8.31 -3.14 -1.44
C TYR A 142 9.21 -4.31 -1.87
N LEU A 143 8.90 -4.93 -3.00
CA LEU A 143 9.67 -6.06 -3.53
C LEU A 143 11.13 -5.66 -3.84
N LEU A 144 11.33 -4.45 -4.38
CA LEU A 144 12.67 -3.92 -4.63
C LEU A 144 13.46 -3.73 -3.33
N ILE A 145 12.84 -3.16 -2.29
CA ILE A 145 13.48 -2.97 -0.97
C ILE A 145 13.89 -4.31 -0.37
N VAL A 146 13.00 -5.31 -0.42
CA VAL A 146 13.28 -6.66 0.08
C VAL A 146 14.43 -7.30 -0.68
N ARG A 147 14.45 -7.18 -2.01
CA ARG A 147 15.49 -7.72 -2.87
C ARG A 147 16.86 -7.08 -2.57
N VAL A 148 16.91 -5.77 -2.45
CA VAL A 148 18.17 -5.05 -2.11
C VAL A 148 18.67 -5.47 -0.73
N ARG A 149 17.77 -5.58 0.26
CA ARG A 149 18.15 -6.03 1.62
C ARG A 149 18.70 -7.45 1.64
N SER A 150 18.13 -8.37 0.87
CA SER A 150 18.61 -9.76 0.81
C SER A 150 20.01 -9.84 0.20
N VAL A 151 20.29 -9.05 -0.84
CA VAL A 151 21.61 -8.99 -1.47
C VAL A 151 22.65 -8.40 -0.50
N LEU A 152 22.32 -7.33 0.20
CA LEU A 152 23.22 -6.70 1.17
C LEU A 152 23.47 -7.61 2.39
N GLY A 153 22.45 -8.31 2.86
CA GLY A 153 22.59 -9.28 3.96
C GLY A 153 23.45 -10.49 3.59
N ALA A 154 23.31 -11.01 2.37
CA ALA A 154 24.15 -12.09 1.88
C ALA A 154 25.62 -11.68 1.78
N ARG A 155 25.89 -10.45 1.33
CA ARG A 155 27.25 -9.90 1.23
C ARG A 155 27.92 -9.78 2.61
N LYS A 156 27.18 -9.28 3.61
CA LYS A 156 27.69 -9.14 4.99
C LYS A 156 28.02 -10.50 5.61
N ASN A 157 27.18 -11.51 5.43
CA ASN A 157 27.44 -12.85 5.93
C ASN A 157 28.67 -13.51 5.26
N SER A 158 28.95 -13.18 3.99
CA SER A 158 30.13 -13.66 3.28
C SER A 158 31.39 -13.01 3.83
N GLU A 159 31.38 -11.72 4.17
CA GLU A 159 32.54 -11.01 4.77
C GLU A 159 32.83 -11.50 6.19
N ASP A 160 31.76 -11.74 7.01
CA ASP A 160 31.91 -12.27 8.37
C ASP A 160 32.47 -13.72 8.36
N SER A 161 32.12 -14.52 7.36
CA SER A 161 32.62 -15.89 7.19
C SER A 161 34.09 -15.94 6.79
N TYR A 162 34.58 -14.90 6.12
CA TYR A 162 36.02 -14.80 5.70
C TYR A 162 36.93 -14.33 6.84
N ASN A 163 36.39 -13.65 7.85
CA ASN A 163 37.13 -13.06 8.97
C ASN A 163 37.13 -13.92 10.23
N LEU A 164 36.66 -15.18 10.17
CA LEU A 164 36.80 -16.11 11.29
C LEU A 164 38.26 -16.56 11.39
N PRO A 165 38.97 -16.31 12.52
CA PRO A 165 40.31 -16.82 12.71
C PRO A 165 40.25 -18.35 12.78
N SER A 166 41.05 -18.98 11.90
CA SER A 166 41.27 -20.42 11.97
C SER A 166 41.95 -20.77 13.30
N LEU A 167 41.23 -21.38 14.21
CA LEU A 167 41.77 -22.04 15.39
C LEU A 167 42.36 -23.39 15.01
#